data_c2bda6fb28fb21e09089eaa645cab728
#
_entry.id   c2bda6fb28fb21e09089eaa645cab728
#
_cell.length_a   1.000
_cell.length_b   1.000
_cell.length_c   1.000
_cell.angle_alpha   90.00
_cell.angle_beta   90.00
_cell.angle_gamma   90.00
#
_symmetry.space_group_name_H-M   'P 1'
#
loop_
_entity.id
_entity.type
_entity.pdbx_description
1 polymer ?
#
loop_
_entity_poly.entity_id
_entity_poly.type
_entity_poly.pdbx_seq_one_letter_code
_entity_poly.pdbx_strand_id
1 'polypeptide(L)'
;MNFSVLLSLYRKEKPKFLKECLESLKVQSLQASEIVMVFDGVVTHELEEMVMQYTSILPIKIIRLPKNVGLGKALNEGLKHCSYNWIFRMDTDDICLPERFEKQVEFIKQHSDVVLFSGHIAEFSDDKTIITGYRKVPIGNENIKQYALSRSPFNHMAVAFRKDIIEEVGGYQHHLFLEDYNLWLRVIAQGYEVGNIDDVLLLARAGSSMVTRRRGKDYIKGEWKLFNLKRKLKLQNIFSGFFIFLLRVIPRMLPTGILKALYKYLRK
;
A
#
# COMPACT_ATOMS: atom_id res chain seq x y z
N MET A 1 0.91 17.44 -14.80
CA MET A 1 0.53 17.47 -13.36
C MET A 1 1.73 17.01 -12.56
N ASN A 2 2.08 17.73 -11.49
CA ASN A 2 3.19 17.34 -10.63
C ASN A 2 2.69 16.43 -9.49
N PHE A 3 3.52 15.46 -9.10
CA PHE A 3 3.23 14.51 -8.02
C PHE A 3 4.53 14.03 -7.37
N SER A 4 4.42 13.57 -6.12
CA SER A 4 5.50 12.96 -5.37
C SER A 4 5.33 11.45 -5.33
N VAL A 5 6.40 10.70 -5.53
CA VAL A 5 6.43 9.26 -5.23
C VAL A 5 7.00 9.07 -3.83
N LEU A 6 6.32 8.29 -2.98
CA LEU A 6 6.72 8.08 -1.59
C LEU A 6 7.09 6.61 -1.34
N LEU A 7 8.33 6.37 -0.93
CA LEU A 7 8.87 5.06 -0.57
C LEU A 7 9.47 5.07 0.84
N SER A 8 9.49 3.89 1.46
CA SER A 8 10.20 3.67 2.72
C SER A 8 11.15 2.48 2.56
N LEU A 9 12.43 2.73 2.78
CA LEU A 9 13.50 1.73 2.71
C LEU A 9 13.99 1.39 4.11
N TYR A 10 14.16 0.11 4.41
CA TYR A 10 14.69 -0.33 5.69
C TYR A 10 15.79 -1.40 5.51
N ARG A 11 16.58 -1.64 6.56
CA ARG A 11 17.82 -2.46 6.52
C ARG A 11 17.67 -3.91 6.02
N LYS A 12 16.44 -4.48 6.00
CA LYS A 12 16.23 -5.87 5.55
C LYS A 12 15.85 -5.98 4.09
N GLU A 13 15.78 -4.86 3.38
CA GLU A 13 15.55 -4.87 1.94
C GLU A 13 16.73 -5.52 1.22
N LYS A 14 16.46 -6.14 0.08
CA LYS A 14 17.50 -6.75 -0.74
C LYS A 14 17.94 -5.79 -1.84
N PRO A 15 19.25 -5.54 -2.01
CA PRO A 15 19.76 -4.64 -3.04
C PRO A 15 19.25 -4.95 -4.45
N LYS A 16 19.14 -6.24 -4.80
CA LYS A 16 18.56 -6.67 -6.08
C LYS A 16 17.12 -6.17 -6.27
N PHE A 17 16.28 -6.24 -5.23
CA PHE A 17 14.87 -5.84 -5.32
C PHE A 17 14.76 -4.32 -5.41
N LEU A 18 15.52 -3.60 -4.59
CA LEU A 18 15.62 -2.14 -4.66
C LEU A 18 16.07 -1.68 -6.05
N LYS A 19 17.07 -2.34 -6.65
CA LYS A 19 17.51 -2.05 -8.01
C LYS A 19 16.38 -2.22 -9.03
N GLU A 20 15.65 -3.34 -8.97
CA GLU A 20 14.52 -3.58 -9.88
C GLU A 20 13.40 -2.54 -9.71
N CYS A 21 13.15 -2.10 -8.47
CA CYS A 21 12.22 -1.01 -8.16
C CYS A 21 12.69 0.30 -8.82
N LEU A 22 13.92 0.73 -8.58
CA LEU A 22 14.47 1.99 -9.11
C LEU A 22 14.55 2.00 -10.64
N GLU A 23 14.93 0.89 -11.27
CA GLU A 23 14.90 0.75 -12.73
C GLU A 23 13.47 0.88 -13.27
N SER A 24 12.46 0.35 -12.56
CA SER A 24 11.08 0.47 -12.99
C SER A 24 10.53 1.90 -12.89
N LEU A 25 11.05 2.71 -11.96
CA LEU A 25 10.75 4.14 -11.85
C LEU A 25 11.41 4.95 -12.96
N LYS A 26 12.62 4.56 -13.35
CA LYS A 26 13.37 5.22 -14.42
C LYS A 26 12.70 5.07 -15.81
N VAL A 27 12.06 3.94 -16.07
CA VAL A 27 11.46 3.64 -17.38
C VAL A 27 9.97 4.01 -17.47
N GLN A 28 9.44 4.77 -16.52
CA GLN A 28 8.06 5.24 -16.60
C GLN A 28 7.83 6.15 -17.81
N SER A 29 6.71 5.98 -18.51
CA SER A 29 6.29 6.86 -19.62
C SER A 29 6.06 8.30 -19.17
N LEU A 30 5.61 8.49 -17.92
CA LEU A 30 5.51 9.78 -17.26
C LEU A 30 6.42 9.78 -16.01
N GLN A 31 7.41 10.66 -15.98
CA GLN A 31 8.36 10.73 -14.88
C GLN A 31 7.77 11.39 -13.63
N ALA A 32 8.19 10.93 -12.45
CA ALA A 32 7.86 11.56 -11.19
C ALA A 32 8.49 12.95 -11.09
N SER A 33 7.76 13.92 -10.49
CA SER A 33 8.31 15.27 -10.23
C SER A 33 9.29 15.28 -9.06
N GLU A 34 9.08 14.39 -8.08
CA GLU A 34 10.03 14.06 -7.01
C GLU A 34 9.77 12.64 -6.50
N ILE A 35 10.81 12.05 -5.90
CA ILE A 35 10.75 10.74 -5.23
C ILE A 35 11.27 10.95 -3.82
N VAL A 36 10.40 10.91 -2.83
CA VAL A 36 10.78 10.99 -1.41
C VAL A 36 11.02 9.58 -0.90
N MET A 37 12.27 9.25 -0.61
CA MET A 37 12.69 7.96 -0.08
C MET A 37 13.10 8.10 1.38
N VAL A 38 12.31 7.49 2.28
CA VAL A 38 12.59 7.51 3.73
C VAL A 38 13.42 6.29 4.09
N PHE A 39 14.63 6.53 4.61
CA PHE A 39 15.43 5.48 5.25
C PHE A 39 14.89 5.29 6.68
N ASP A 40 14.15 4.21 6.89
CA ASP A 40 13.54 3.89 8.20
C ASP A 40 14.59 3.27 9.14
N GLY A 41 15.40 4.15 9.72
CA GLY A 41 16.60 3.85 10.48
C GLY A 41 17.84 3.64 9.61
N VAL A 42 18.90 3.14 10.21
CA VAL A 42 20.16 2.87 9.50
C VAL A 42 19.94 1.74 8.50
N VAL A 43 20.18 2.03 7.22
CA VAL A 43 20.19 1.04 6.13
C VAL A 43 21.61 0.49 5.95
N THR A 44 21.78 -0.59 5.20
CA THR A 44 23.10 -1.14 4.89
C THR A 44 23.82 -0.23 3.89
N HIS A 45 25.16 -0.25 3.91
CA HIS A 45 26.00 0.53 2.98
C HIS A 45 25.63 0.20 1.51
N GLU A 46 25.44 -1.08 1.20
CA GLU A 46 25.06 -1.54 -0.14
C GLU A 46 23.71 -0.95 -0.62
N LEU A 47 22.71 -0.86 0.28
CA LEU A 47 21.42 -0.24 -0.04
C LEU A 47 21.57 1.28 -0.24
N GLU A 48 22.35 1.94 0.59
CA GLU A 48 22.60 3.38 0.48
C GLU A 48 23.35 3.72 -0.81
N GLU A 49 24.44 3.00 -1.13
CA GLU A 49 25.16 3.15 -2.39
C GLU A 49 24.26 2.94 -3.61
N MET A 50 23.40 1.92 -3.55
CA MET A 50 22.42 1.66 -4.63
C MET A 50 21.52 2.87 -4.83
N VAL A 51 20.95 3.46 -3.78
CA VAL A 51 20.13 4.67 -3.91
C VAL A 51 20.93 5.84 -4.46
N MET A 52 22.14 6.06 -3.96
CA MET A 52 23.00 7.17 -4.38
C MET A 52 23.35 7.12 -5.88
N GLN A 53 23.52 5.92 -6.46
CA GLN A 53 23.73 5.76 -7.91
C GLN A 53 22.56 6.29 -8.75
N TYR A 54 21.33 6.24 -8.22
CA TYR A 54 20.14 6.70 -8.93
C TYR A 54 19.79 8.17 -8.68
N THR A 55 20.41 8.87 -7.74
CA THR A 55 20.12 10.29 -7.46
C THR A 55 20.50 11.22 -8.62
N SER A 56 21.41 10.81 -9.50
CA SER A 56 21.75 11.55 -10.73
C SER A 56 20.78 11.31 -11.88
N ILE A 57 19.92 10.29 -11.79
CA ILE A 57 19.02 9.83 -12.86
C ILE A 57 17.56 10.11 -12.49
N LEU A 58 17.21 9.94 -11.22
CA LEU A 58 15.86 10.11 -10.68
C LEU A 58 15.85 11.26 -9.67
N PRO A 59 14.78 12.04 -9.56
CA PRO A 59 14.65 13.16 -8.64
C PRO A 59 14.44 12.67 -7.18
N ILE A 60 15.40 11.90 -6.65
CA ILE A 60 15.34 11.27 -5.32
C ILE A 60 15.77 12.25 -4.24
N LYS A 61 14.88 12.45 -3.25
CA LYS A 61 15.14 13.16 -1.99
C LYS A 61 15.16 12.14 -0.85
N ILE A 62 16.32 11.99 -0.21
CA ILE A 62 16.51 11.02 0.88
C ILE A 62 16.21 11.68 2.22
N ILE A 63 15.34 11.05 3.01
CA ILE A 63 15.03 11.42 4.39
C ILE A 63 15.53 10.31 5.31
N ARG A 64 16.45 10.65 6.23
CA ARG A 64 17.07 9.67 7.13
C ARG A 64 16.46 9.74 8.53
N LEU A 65 15.86 8.64 8.99
CA LEU A 65 15.39 8.52 10.37
C LEU A 65 16.51 7.95 11.25
N PRO A 66 16.67 8.43 12.48
CA PRO A 66 17.75 7.98 13.37
C PRO A 66 17.58 6.51 13.81
N LYS A 67 16.35 5.98 13.76
CA LYS A 67 16.03 4.60 14.13
C LYS A 67 14.84 4.09 13.34
N ASN A 68 14.70 2.77 13.25
CA ASN A 68 13.50 2.16 12.64
C ASN A 68 12.26 2.46 13.51
N VAL A 69 11.27 3.06 12.90
CA VAL A 69 10.00 3.46 13.53
C VAL A 69 8.80 2.69 12.98
N GLY A 70 9.01 1.89 11.93
CA GLY A 70 8.01 1.12 11.21
C GLY A 70 7.33 1.89 10.09
N LEU A 71 6.79 1.13 9.11
CA LEU A 71 6.33 1.64 7.81
C LEU A 71 5.39 2.85 7.93
N GLY A 72 4.32 2.76 8.73
CA GLY A 72 3.34 3.85 8.81
C GLY A 72 3.93 5.16 9.34
N LYS A 73 4.81 5.10 10.35
CA LYS A 73 5.48 6.30 10.89
C LYS A 73 6.51 6.85 9.91
N ALA A 74 7.24 5.98 9.21
CA ALA A 74 8.19 6.39 8.19
C ALA A 74 7.48 7.09 7.03
N LEU A 75 6.33 6.56 6.57
CA LEU A 75 5.51 7.20 5.53
C LEU A 75 4.95 8.56 6.00
N ASN A 76 4.49 8.68 7.25
CA ASN A 76 4.05 9.98 7.80
C ASN A 76 5.19 11.00 7.81
N GLU A 77 6.42 10.58 8.15
CA GLU A 77 7.56 11.50 8.08
C GLU A 77 7.86 11.89 6.64
N GLY A 78 7.87 10.93 5.71
CA GLY A 78 8.05 11.20 4.30
C GLY A 78 7.01 12.16 3.72
N LEU A 79 5.75 12.04 4.11
CA LEU A 79 4.67 12.95 3.69
C LEU A 79 4.97 14.42 3.98
N LYS A 80 5.58 14.73 5.13
CA LYS A 80 5.96 16.11 5.48
C LYS A 80 6.97 16.71 4.50
N HIS A 81 7.76 15.87 3.85
CA HIS A 81 8.81 16.24 2.92
C HIS A 81 8.41 16.19 1.45
N CYS A 82 7.21 15.69 1.15
CA CYS A 82 6.62 15.72 -0.19
C CYS A 82 6.15 17.14 -0.53
N SER A 83 6.58 17.64 -1.70
CA SER A 83 6.28 19.00 -2.16
C SER A 83 4.92 19.11 -2.84
N TYR A 84 4.41 18.01 -3.38
CA TYR A 84 3.17 18.00 -4.17
C TYR A 84 2.01 17.38 -3.39
N ASN A 85 0.79 17.80 -3.73
CA ASN A 85 -0.42 17.32 -3.05
C ASN A 85 -0.82 15.90 -3.47
N TRP A 86 -0.51 15.47 -4.67
CA TRP A 86 -0.70 14.08 -5.09
C TRP A 86 0.52 13.24 -4.74
N ILE A 87 0.27 12.19 -3.95
CA ILE A 87 1.29 11.24 -3.48
C ILE A 87 1.00 9.87 -4.08
N PHE A 88 1.97 9.31 -4.80
CA PHE A 88 1.94 7.96 -5.35
C PHE A 88 2.84 7.07 -4.50
N ARG A 89 2.25 6.13 -3.81
CA ARG A 89 2.99 5.25 -2.89
C ARG A 89 3.58 4.05 -3.65
N MET A 90 4.75 3.58 -3.24
CA MET A 90 5.38 2.38 -3.76
C MET A 90 6.21 1.65 -2.70
N ASP A 91 6.25 0.31 -2.75
CA ASP A 91 7.21 -0.52 -1.98
C ASP A 91 8.54 -0.63 -2.70
N THR A 92 9.63 -0.79 -1.96
CA THR A 92 10.99 -0.84 -2.50
C THR A 92 11.36 -2.20 -3.11
N ASP A 93 10.50 -3.21 -2.97
CA ASP A 93 10.66 -4.55 -3.54
C ASP A 93 9.71 -4.85 -4.72
N ASP A 94 8.84 -3.90 -5.07
CA ASP A 94 7.88 -4.02 -6.16
C ASP A 94 8.38 -3.38 -7.47
N ILE A 95 7.73 -3.68 -8.59
CA ILE A 95 8.10 -3.21 -9.93
C ILE A 95 6.91 -2.49 -10.56
N CYS A 96 7.03 -1.18 -10.84
CA CYS A 96 6.04 -0.43 -11.59
C CYS A 96 5.94 -0.94 -13.03
N LEU A 97 4.72 -1.06 -13.57
CA LEU A 97 4.55 -1.17 -15.01
C LEU A 97 4.84 0.19 -15.68
N PRO A 98 5.36 0.21 -16.92
CA PRO A 98 5.87 1.44 -17.54
C PRO A 98 4.88 2.60 -17.62
N GLU A 99 3.58 2.30 -17.76
CA GLU A 99 2.52 3.32 -17.92
C GLU A 99 1.79 3.66 -16.61
N ARG A 100 2.29 3.16 -15.46
CA ARG A 100 1.58 3.32 -14.19
C ARG A 100 1.27 4.77 -13.87
N PHE A 101 2.26 5.64 -13.91
CA PHE A 101 2.08 7.03 -13.49
C PHE A 101 1.23 7.83 -14.49
N GLU A 102 1.37 7.53 -15.77
CA GLU A 102 0.54 8.15 -16.81
C GLU A 102 -0.93 7.80 -16.60
N LYS A 103 -1.27 6.52 -16.42
CA LYS A 103 -2.63 6.04 -16.12
C LYS A 103 -3.20 6.66 -14.84
N GLN A 104 -2.38 6.78 -13.80
CA GLN A 104 -2.82 7.40 -12.55
C GLN A 104 -3.07 8.91 -12.71
N VAL A 105 -2.24 9.63 -13.46
CA VAL A 105 -2.46 11.05 -13.75
C VAL A 105 -3.68 11.27 -14.65
N GLU A 106 -3.88 10.39 -15.64
CA GLU A 106 -5.07 10.44 -16.48
C GLU A 106 -6.36 10.20 -15.68
N PHE A 107 -6.35 9.20 -14.81
CA PHE A 107 -7.47 8.93 -13.91
C PHE A 107 -7.82 10.15 -13.03
N ILE A 108 -6.82 10.85 -12.48
CA ILE A 108 -7.04 12.08 -11.70
C ILE A 108 -7.70 13.17 -12.55
N LYS A 109 -7.29 13.33 -13.82
CA LYS A 109 -7.89 14.33 -14.71
C LYS A 109 -9.34 14.03 -15.06
N GLN A 110 -9.69 12.73 -15.18
CA GLN A 110 -11.04 12.28 -15.50
C GLN A 110 -11.98 12.25 -14.28
N HIS A 111 -11.41 12.17 -13.05
CA HIS A 111 -12.15 12.00 -11.80
C HIS A 111 -11.66 13.01 -10.75
N SER A 112 -11.95 14.29 -10.97
CA SER A 112 -11.43 15.42 -10.16
C SER A 112 -11.80 15.36 -8.68
N ASP A 113 -12.92 14.72 -8.33
CA ASP A 113 -13.45 14.62 -6.97
C ASP A 113 -12.85 13.46 -6.17
N VAL A 114 -12.19 12.50 -6.86
CA VAL A 114 -11.54 11.38 -6.21
C VAL A 114 -10.30 11.85 -5.46
N VAL A 115 -10.18 11.46 -4.19
CA VAL A 115 -9.05 11.86 -3.33
C VAL A 115 -8.08 10.73 -3.01
N LEU A 116 -8.50 9.48 -3.22
CA LEU A 116 -7.76 8.25 -2.95
C LEU A 116 -8.17 7.17 -3.94
N PHE A 117 -7.21 6.54 -4.57
CA PHE A 117 -7.44 5.42 -5.48
C PHE A 117 -6.22 4.50 -5.56
N SER A 118 -6.43 3.31 -6.10
CA SER A 118 -5.36 2.38 -6.49
C SER A 118 -5.69 1.72 -7.83
N GLY A 119 -5.15 0.57 -8.09
CA GLY A 119 -5.50 -0.30 -9.21
C GLY A 119 -5.15 -1.74 -8.87
N HIS A 120 -5.32 -2.62 -9.85
CA HIS A 120 -4.95 -4.02 -9.71
C HIS A 120 -3.45 -4.19 -9.62
N ILE A 121 -3.02 -5.33 -9.08
CA ILE A 121 -1.62 -5.75 -9.08
C ILE A 121 -1.52 -7.20 -9.56
N ALA A 122 -0.40 -7.52 -10.22
CA ALA A 122 -0.01 -8.89 -10.49
C ALA A 122 1.03 -9.32 -9.47
N GLU A 123 0.90 -10.54 -8.93
CA GLU A 123 1.84 -11.08 -7.93
C GLU A 123 2.85 -12.00 -8.62
N PHE A 124 4.12 -11.90 -8.23
CA PHE A 124 5.20 -12.79 -8.66
C PHE A 124 6.07 -13.18 -7.46
N SER A 125 6.92 -14.22 -7.59
CA SER A 125 7.82 -14.64 -6.51
C SER A 125 9.26 -14.20 -6.78
N ASP A 126 10.06 -15.08 -7.35
CA ASP A 126 11.48 -14.81 -7.63
C ASP A 126 11.70 -14.31 -9.06
N ASP A 127 10.96 -14.87 -10.02
CA ASP A 127 11.00 -14.49 -11.43
C ASP A 127 9.78 -13.62 -11.79
N LYS A 128 10.04 -12.36 -12.14
CA LYS A 128 9.02 -11.39 -12.51
C LYS A 128 8.27 -11.72 -13.81
N THR A 129 8.78 -12.64 -14.61
CA THR A 129 8.10 -13.12 -15.84
C THR A 129 7.01 -14.15 -15.54
N ILE A 130 7.04 -14.76 -14.33
CA ILE A 130 6.09 -15.77 -13.89
C ILE A 130 5.09 -15.16 -12.92
N ILE A 131 3.91 -14.81 -13.43
CA ILE A 131 2.82 -14.30 -12.61
C ILE A 131 2.17 -15.45 -11.84
N THR A 132 2.15 -15.33 -10.53
CA THR A 132 1.60 -16.34 -9.61
C THR A 132 0.16 -16.06 -9.20
N GLY A 133 -0.33 -14.84 -9.45
CA GLY A 133 -1.70 -14.44 -9.15
C GLY A 133 -1.97 -12.97 -9.44
N TYR A 134 -3.24 -12.58 -9.29
CA TYR A 134 -3.68 -11.20 -9.40
C TYR A 134 -4.43 -10.81 -8.14
N ARG A 135 -4.21 -9.58 -7.67
CA ARG A 135 -5.06 -8.99 -6.65
C ARG A 135 -5.86 -7.87 -7.28
N LYS A 136 -7.10 -8.22 -7.65
CA LYS A 136 -8.09 -7.26 -8.14
C LYS A 136 -8.72 -6.51 -6.97
N VAL A 137 -9.06 -5.26 -7.20
CA VAL A 137 -9.77 -4.37 -6.27
C VAL A 137 -11.12 -3.94 -6.89
N PRO A 138 -12.13 -3.62 -6.07
CA PRO A 138 -13.43 -3.20 -6.58
C PRO A 138 -13.33 -1.86 -7.32
N ILE A 139 -14.15 -1.71 -8.37
CA ILE A 139 -14.24 -0.48 -9.16
C ILE A 139 -15.52 0.27 -8.79
N GLY A 140 -15.43 1.61 -8.78
CA GLY A 140 -16.53 2.50 -8.44
C GLY A 140 -16.70 2.73 -6.95
N ASN A 141 -16.99 3.97 -6.58
CA ASN A 141 -17.02 4.47 -5.20
C ASN A 141 -17.88 3.62 -4.26
N GLU A 142 -19.12 3.34 -4.65
CA GLU A 142 -20.05 2.58 -3.79
C GLU A 142 -19.60 1.12 -3.59
N ASN A 143 -19.09 0.46 -4.63
CA ASN A 143 -18.54 -0.89 -4.51
C ASN A 143 -17.30 -0.90 -3.60
N ILE A 144 -16.45 0.13 -3.66
CA ILE A 144 -15.28 0.30 -2.81
C ILE A 144 -15.71 0.46 -1.35
N LYS A 145 -16.69 1.32 -1.07
CA LYS A 145 -17.24 1.53 0.29
C LYS A 145 -17.82 0.24 0.87
N GLN A 146 -18.60 -0.48 0.09
CA GLN A 146 -19.16 -1.78 0.46
C GLN A 146 -18.07 -2.83 0.74
N TYR A 147 -17.08 -2.94 -0.16
CA TYR A 147 -15.98 -3.89 -0.01
C TYR A 147 -15.11 -3.56 1.22
N ALA A 148 -14.95 -2.27 1.52
CA ALA A 148 -14.21 -1.78 2.69
C ALA A 148 -14.82 -2.25 4.02
N LEU A 149 -16.06 -2.68 4.08
CA LEU A 149 -16.63 -3.25 5.29
C LEU A 149 -16.02 -4.61 5.64
N SER A 150 -15.54 -5.37 4.66
CA SER A 150 -15.01 -6.73 4.85
C SER A 150 -13.52 -6.87 4.55
N ARG A 151 -12.95 -6.11 3.61
CA ARG A 151 -11.55 -6.24 3.14
C ARG A 151 -10.96 -4.88 2.82
N SER A 152 -9.62 -4.75 2.83
CA SER A 152 -8.95 -3.54 2.35
C SER A 152 -9.24 -3.35 0.86
N PRO A 153 -9.84 -2.22 0.45
CA PRO A 153 -10.32 -2.01 -0.93
C PRO A 153 -9.23 -1.47 -1.87
N PHE A 154 -8.03 -1.22 -1.37
CA PHE A 154 -6.92 -0.69 -2.15
C PHE A 154 -5.68 -1.57 -1.99
N ASN A 155 -4.86 -1.61 -3.02
CA ASN A 155 -3.52 -2.18 -3.00
C ASN A 155 -2.54 -1.10 -2.54
N HIS A 156 -2.07 -1.17 -1.29
CA HIS A 156 -1.27 -0.13 -0.65
C HIS A 156 -0.06 0.30 -1.47
N MET A 157 0.65 -0.64 -2.10
CA MET A 157 1.81 -0.37 -2.96
C MET A 157 1.47 0.37 -4.27
N ALA A 158 0.19 0.41 -4.64
CA ALA A 158 -0.28 1.05 -5.87
C ALA A 158 -1.15 2.29 -5.63
N VAL A 159 -1.36 2.72 -4.37
CA VAL A 159 -2.25 3.85 -4.08
C VAL A 159 -1.68 5.17 -4.57
N ALA A 160 -2.59 6.03 -4.99
CA ALA A 160 -2.39 7.46 -5.11
C ALA A 160 -3.43 8.17 -4.23
N PHE A 161 -3.02 9.23 -3.55
CA PHE A 161 -3.91 9.98 -2.66
C PHE A 161 -3.51 11.45 -2.55
N ARG A 162 -4.45 12.26 -2.13
CA ARG A 162 -4.21 13.66 -1.79
C ARG A 162 -3.60 13.77 -0.39
N LYS A 163 -2.45 14.44 -0.30
CA LYS A 163 -1.68 14.66 0.96
C LYS A 163 -2.54 15.39 2.00
N ASP A 164 -3.19 16.50 1.62
CA ASP A 164 -4.04 17.30 2.50
C ASP A 164 -5.14 16.45 3.18
N ILE A 165 -5.78 15.55 2.42
CA ILE A 165 -6.82 14.65 2.95
C ILE A 165 -6.23 13.61 3.91
N ILE A 166 -5.06 13.05 3.58
CA ILE A 166 -4.41 12.08 4.47
C ILE A 166 -3.97 12.76 5.78
N GLU A 167 -3.48 14.00 5.73
CA GLU A 167 -3.13 14.79 6.91
C GLU A 167 -4.37 15.12 7.74
N GLU A 168 -5.47 15.55 7.11
CA GLU A 168 -6.75 15.86 7.77
C GLU A 168 -7.30 14.68 8.58
N VAL A 169 -7.26 13.47 8.01
CA VAL A 169 -7.72 12.28 8.73
C VAL A 169 -6.68 11.74 9.73
N GLY A 170 -5.54 12.41 9.93
CA GLY A 170 -4.52 12.11 10.93
C GLY A 170 -3.48 11.08 10.49
N GLY A 171 -3.20 10.96 9.19
CA GLY A 171 -2.12 10.15 8.63
C GLY A 171 -2.21 8.65 8.94
N TYR A 172 -1.09 7.94 8.78
CA TYR A 172 -0.98 6.54 9.19
C TYR A 172 -0.97 6.44 10.72
N GLN A 173 -1.88 5.67 11.28
CA GLN A 173 -1.95 5.40 12.72
C GLN A 173 -1.47 3.98 13.01
N HIS A 174 -0.83 3.79 14.17
CA HIS A 174 -0.34 2.47 14.57
C HIS A 174 -1.47 1.45 14.70
N HIS A 175 -1.50 0.52 13.77
CA HIS A 175 -2.44 -0.59 13.72
C HIS A 175 -1.73 -1.80 13.14
N LEU A 176 -1.11 -2.61 13.97
CA LEU A 176 -0.19 -3.67 13.59
C LEU A 176 -0.75 -4.51 12.42
N PHE A 177 -0.04 -4.53 11.30
CA PHE A 177 -0.39 -5.17 10.02
C PHE A 177 -1.60 -4.60 9.23
N LEU A 178 -2.28 -3.58 9.75
CA LEU A 178 -3.52 -3.03 9.18
C LEU A 178 -3.52 -1.50 9.17
N GLU A 179 -2.33 -0.87 9.18
CA GLU A 179 -2.16 0.59 9.17
C GLU A 179 -2.81 1.24 7.97
N ASP A 180 -2.63 0.62 6.81
CA ASP A 180 -3.21 1.03 5.54
C ASP A 180 -4.74 0.94 5.57
N TYR A 181 -5.28 -0.20 5.95
CA TYR A 181 -6.73 -0.40 6.02
C TYR A 181 -7.40 0.52 7.04
N ASN A 182 -6.74 0.78 8.18
CA ASN A 182 -7.19 1.77 9.17
C ASN A 182 -7.31 3.16 8.51
N LEU A 183 -6.31 3.57 7.76
CA LEU A 183 -6.29 4.86 7.07
C LEU A 183 -7.42 4.97 6.04
N TRP A 184 -7.60 3.96 5.21
CA TRP A 184 -8.65 3.95 4.19
C TRP A 184 -10.06 4.05 4.78
N LEU A 185 -10.32 3.35 5.89
CA LEU A 185 -11.61 3.45 6.59
C LEU A 185 -11.87 4.86 7.12
N ARG A 186 -10.85 5.58 7.57
CA ARG A 186 -11.01 6.97 8.04
C ARG A 186 -11.29 7.93 6.88
N VAL A 187 -10.63 7.75 5.73
CA VAL A 187 -10.92 8.53 4.51
C VAL A 187 -12.36 8.27 4.04
N ILE A 188 -12.77 7.01 3.93
CA ILE A 188 -14.12 6.62 3.49
C ILE A 188 -15.19 7.16 4.45
N ALA A 189 -14.94 7.15 5.75
CA ALA A 189 -15.89 7.61 6.77
C ALA A 189 -16.15 9.13 6.74
N GLN A 190 -15.25 9.93 6.16
CA GLN A 190 -15.46 11.36 5.92
C GLN A 190 -16.35 11.64 4.71
N GLY A 191 -16.73 10.61 3.95
CA GLY A 191 -17.59 10.77 2.78
C GLY A 191 -16.87 11.12 1.49
N TYR A 192 -15.53 11.16 1.49
CA TYR A 192 -14.74 11.45 0.29
C TYR A 192 -15.00 10.46 -0.84
N GLU A 193 -14.91 10.95 -2.07
CA GLU A 193 -14.93 10.12 -3.27
C GLU A 193 -13.62 9.35 -3.40
N VAL A 194 -13.76 8.03 -3.62
CA VAL A 194 -12.63 7.10 -3.78
C VAL A 194 -12.80 6.27 -5.04
N GLY A 195 -11.70 5.82 -5.63
CA GLY A 195 -11.72 5.10 -6.90
C GLY A 195 -10.72 3.97 -6.99
N ASN A 196 -10.76 3.23 -8.07
CA ASN A 196 -9.71 2.31 -8.49
C ASN A 196 -9.67 2.26 -10.02
N ILE A 197 -8.49 2.11 -10.58
CA ILE A 197 -8.26 1.90 -12.01
C ILE A 197 -8.45 0.40 -12.29
N ASP A 198 -9.25 0.07 -13.31
CA ASP A 198 -9.48 -1.32 -13.77
C ASP A 198 -8.33 -1.80 -14.65
N ASP A 199 -7.11 -1.68 -14.13
CA ASP A 199 -5.90 -2.13 -14.81
C ASP A 199 -4.84 -2.56 -13.80
N VAL A 200 -3.89 -3.39 -14.23
CA VAL A 200 -2.72 -3.77 -13.44
C VAL A 200 -1.70 -2.64 -13.50
N LEU A 201 -1.33 -2.09 -12.34
CA LEU A 201 -0.41 -0.94 -12.23
C LEU A 201 1.02 -1.34 -11.90
N LEU A 202 1.20 -2.47 -11.19
CA LEU A 202 2.52 -2.95 -10.82
C LEU A 202 2.56 -4.47 -10.60
N LEU A 203 3.77 -4.99 -10.60
CA LEU A 203 4.09 -6.35 -10.17
C LEU A 203 4.51 -6.30 -8.70
N ALA A 204 3.75 -7.00 -7.84
CA ALA A 204 4.03 -7.08 -6.42
C ALA A 204 4.80 -8.37 -6.10
N ARG A 205 5.88 -8.25 -5.36
CA ARG A 205 6.68 -9.39 -4.93
C ARG A 205 6.02 -10.12 -3.76
N ALA A 206 5.36 -11.24 -4.07
CA ALA A 206 4.64 -12.07 -3.09
C ALA A 206 5.55 -13.15 -2.48
N GLY A 207 6.20 -12.84 -1.37
CA GLY A 207 7.01 -13.83 -0.62
C GLY A 207 6.16 -14.81 0.19
N SER A 208 6.68 -16.02 0.45
CA SER A 208 6.04 -17.07 1.27
C SER A 208 5.75 -16.64 2.72
N SER A 209 6.41 -15.60 3.21
CA SER A 209 6.25 -15.05 4.56
C SER A 209 4.96 -14.23 4.76
N MET A 210 4.25 -13.86 3.70
CA MET A 210 3.05 -13.03 3.81
C MET A 210 1.93 -13.75 4.58
N VAL A 211 1.73 -15.05 4.35
CA VAL A 211 0.70 -15.86 5.02
C VAL A 211 1.04 -16.06 6.50
N THR A 212 2.33 -16.27 6.83
CA THR A 212 2.78 -16.49 8.21
C THR A 212 2.65 -15.23 9.08
N ARG A 213 2.91 -14.05 8.53
CA ARG A 213 2.77 -12.76 9.25
C ARG A 213 1.32 -12.42 9.62
N ARG A 214 0.33 -12.99 8.91
CA ARG A 214 -1.11 -12.72 9.14
C ARG A 214 -1.77 -13.73 10.08
N ARG A 215 -1.05 -14.22 11.10
CA ARG A 215 -1.51 -15.22 12.07
C ARG A 215 -1.16 -14.80 13.51
N GLY A 216 -1.80 -15.49 14.46
CA GLY A 216 -1.49 -15.37 15.87
C GLY A 216 -2.29 -14.29 16.61
N LYS A 217 -2.07 -14.22 17.91
CA LYS A 217 -2.83 -13.36 18.85
C LYS A 217 -2.77 -11.88 18.48
N ASP A 218 -1.64 -11.40 17.98
CA ASP A 218 -1.47 -9.98 17.63
C ASP A 218 -2.27 -9.57 16.40
N TYR A 219 -2.39 -10.48 15.43
CA TYR A 219 -3.27 -10.25 14.29
C TYR A 219 -4.75 -10.21 14.70
N ILE A 220 -5.18 -11.12 15.59
CA ILE A 220 -6.54 -11.13 16.15
C ILE A 220 -6.84 -9.83 16.90
N LYS A 221 -5.89 -9.33 17.71
CA LYS A 221 -6.01 -8.02 18.38
C LYS A 221 -6.15 -6.87 17.36
N GLY A 222 -5.41 -6.94 16.24
CA GLY A 222 -5.54 -6.00 15.13
C GLY A 222 -6.96 -6.01 14.55
N GLU A 223 -7.51 -7.19 14.24
CA GLU A 223 -8.87 -7.34 13.74
C GLU A 223 -9.94 -6.82 14.72
N TRP A 224 -9.74 -7.05 16.04
CA TRP A 224 -10.62 -6.48 17.07
C TRP A 224 -10.57 -4.95 17.11
N LYS A 225 -9.38 -4.35 17.02
CA LYS A 225 -9.23 -2.90 16.92
C LYS A 225 -9.91 -2.36 15.63
N LEU A 226 -9.80 -3.10 14.51
CA LEU A 226 -10.45 -2.74 13.25
C LEU A 226 -11.97 -2.79 13.35
N PHE A 227 -12.54 -3.81 13.99
CA PHE A 227 -13.97 -3.90 14.28
C PHE A 227 -14.45 -2.69 15.09
N ASN A 228 -13.74 -2.33 16.18
CA ASN A 228 -14.08 -1.17 17.00
C ASN A 228 -13.93 0.15 16.23
N LEU A 229 -12.92 0.27 15.37
CA LEU A 229 -12.74 1.44 14.52
C LEU A 229 -13.95 1.64 13.58
N LYS A 230 -14.37 0.59 12.87
CA LYS A 230 -15.53 0.66 11.96
C LYS A 230 -16.81 1.08 12.68
N ARG A 231 -17.00 0.60 13.91
CA ARG A 231 -18.12 1.02 14.76
C ARG A 231 -18.02 2.49 15.15
N LYS A 232 -16.84 2.95 15.61
CA LYS A 232 -16.57 4.36 15.96
C LYS A 232 -16.83 5.28 14.78
N LEU A 233 -16.45 4.84 13.58
CA LEU A 233 -16.66 5.55 12.32
C LEU A 233 -18.10 5.41 11.78
N LYS A 234 -18.98 4.69 12.46
CA LYS A 234 -20.38 4.43 12.03
C LYS A 234 -20.52 3.76 10.65
N LEU A 235 -19.49 3.04 10.21
CA LEU A 235 -19.48 2.35 8.90
C LEU A 235 -20.30 1.05 8.90
N GLN A 236 -20.51 0.46 10.07
CA GLN A 236 -21.30 -0.79 10.21
C GLN A 236 -21.95 -0.91 11.58
N ASN A 237 -23.06 -1.64 11.66
CA ASN A 237 -23.70 -1.97 12.93
C ASN A 237 -22.94 -3.09 13.68
N ILE A 238 -23.28 -3.30 14.96
CA ILE A 238 -22.59 -4.25 15.82
C ILE A 238 -22.70 -5.69 15.33
N PHE A 239 -23.88 -6.11 14.86
CA PHE A 239 -24.14 -7.49 14.47
C PHE A 239 -23.40 -7.88 13.19
N SER A 240 -23.55 -7.08 12.12
CA SER A 240 -22.84 -7.31 10.86
C SER A 240 -21.32 -7.18 11.05
N GLY A 241 -20.88 -6.21 11.85
CA GLY A 241 -19.47 -6.03 12.15
C GLY A 241 -18.85 -7.19 12.92
N PHE A 242 -19.56 -7.73 13.91
CA PHE A 242 -19.09 -8.89 14.67
C PHE A 242 -19.06 -10.16 13.81
N PHE A 243 -20.05 -10.35 12.95
CA PHE A 243 -20.05 -11.46 11.99
C PHE A 243 -18.86 -11.39 11.03
N ILE A 244 -18.57 -10.22 10.46
CA ILE A 244 -17.39 -10.00 9.61
C ILE A 244 -16.10 -10.25 10.40
N PHE A 245 -16.01 -9.79 11.65
CA PHE A 245 -14.87 -10.06 12.52
C PHE A 245 -14.63 -11.57 12.68
N LEU A 246 -15.68 -12.36 12.97
CA LEU A 246 -15.55 -13.82 13.07
C LEU A 246 -15.09 -14.46 11.77
N LEU A 247 -15.66 -14.07 10.62
CA LEU A 247 -15.24 -14.56 9.31
C LEU A 247 -13.76 -14.26 8.99
N ARG A 248 -13.21 -13.18 9.52
CA ARG A 248 -11.80 -12.81 9.35
C ARG A 248 -10.88 -13.50 10.33
N VAL A 249 -11.31 -13.77 11.55
CA VAL A 249 -10.47 -14.35 12.63
C VAL A 249 -10.46 -15.88 12.55
N ILE A 250 -11.61 -16.54 12.37
CA ILE A 250 -11.70 -18.02 12.40
C ILE A 250 -10.71 -18.69 11.44
N PRO A 251 -10.60 -18.30 10.14
CA PRO A 251 -9.64 -18.94 9.22
C PRO A 251 -8.18 -18.80 9.67
N ARG A 252 -7.87 -17.72 10.42
CA ARG A 252 -6.49 -17.43 10.87
C ARG A 252 -6.08 -18.20 12.12
N MET A 253 -7.02 -18.85 12.78
CA MET A 253 -6.78 -19.81 13.87
C MET A 253 -6.46 -21.20 13.33
N LEU A 254 -6.74 -21.47 12.04
CA LEU A 254 -6.50 -22.76 11.41
C LEU A 254 -5.00 -23.06 11.23
N PRO A 255 -4.59 -24.33 11.19
CA PRO A 255 -3.23 -24.75 10.84
C PRO A 255 -2.78 -24.17 9.49
N THR A 256 -1.45 -23.90 9.36
CA THR A 256 -0.89 -23.24 8.17
C THR A 256 -1.19 -23.96 6.85
N GLY A 257 -1.26 -25.31 6.87
CA GLY A 257 -1.60 -26.10 5.68
C GLY A 257 -3.00 -25.80 5.14
N ILE A 258 -3.99 -25.81 6.02
CA ILE A 258 -5.40 -25.52 5.69
C ILE A 258 -5.55 -24.08 5.22
N LEU A 259 -4.90 -23.16 5.91
CA LEU A 259 -4.93 -21.74 5.55
C LEU A 259 -4.34 -21.47 4.15
N LYS A 260 -3.20 -22.09 3.82
CA LYS A 260 -2.59 -21.99 2.49
C LYS A 260 -3.51 -22.54 1.39
N ALA A 261 -4.15 -23.69 1.64
CA ALA A 261 -5.11 -24.28 0.70
C ALA A 261 -6.33 -23.38 0.48
N LEU A 262 -6.88 -22.80 1.56
CA LEU A 262 -7.99 -21.86 1.49
C LEU A 262 -7.63 -20.59 0.70
N TYR A 263 -6.45 -20.02 0.94
CA TYR A 263 -5.96 -18.86 0.18
C TYR A 263 -5.76 -19.17 -1.30
N LYS A 264 -5.25 -20.36 -1.63
CA LYS A 264 -5.09 -20.80 -3.03
C LYS A 264 -6.44 -20.96 -3.72
N TYR A 265 -7.45 -21.47 -3.02
CA TYR A 265 -8.82 -21.61 -3.54
C TYR A 265 -9.51 -20.25 -3.77
N LEU A 266 -9.36 -19.31 -2.83
CA LEU A 266 -10.02 -17.99 -2.88
C LEU A 266 -9.34 -16.99 -3.83
N ARG A 267 -8.17 -17.31 -4.37
CA ARG A 267 -7.40 -16.48 -5.32
C ARG A 267 -7.53 -16.94 -6.77
N LYS A 268 -8.27 -18.02 -7.02
CA LYS A 268 -8.69 -18.40 -8.36
C LYS A 268 -9.90 -17.56 -8.79
#